data_973817ac9006b6060432077f32228281
#
_entry.id   973817ac9006b6060432077f32228281
#
_cell.length_a   1.000
_cell.length_b   1.000
_cell.length_c   1.000
_cell.angle_alpha   90.00
_cell.angle_beta   90.00
_cell.angle_gamma   90.00
#
_symmetry.space_group_name_H-M   'P 1'
#
loop_
_entity.id
_entity.type
_entity.pdbx_description
1 polymer ?
#
loop_
_entity_poly.entity_id
_entity_poly.type
_entity_poly.pdbx_seq_one_letter_code
_entity_poly.pdbx_strand_id
1 'polypeptide(L)'
;MRRRVVITGMGAITPIGLNVADFWENIKKGVHGIGPITYFDTTDYKAKLAAEVKGFDAKQYMDPKSARRMEQFSQFAVAATKEAIEDAKLDMSK
;
A
#
# COMPACT_ATOMS: atom_id res chain seq x y z
N MET A 1 -20.95 23.21 20.48
CA MET A 1 -20.68 21.78 20.60
C MET A 1 -19.54 21.39 19.67
N ARG A 2 -18.51 20.78 20.19
CA ARG A 2 -17.40 20.31 19.35
C ARG A 2 -17.72 18.91 18.80
N ARG A 3 -17.49 18.73 17.49
CA ARG A 3 -17.57 17.41 16.89
C ARG A 3 -16.26 16.67 17.16
N ARG A 4 -16.41 15.39 17.49
CA ARG A 4 -15.26 14.50 17.67
C ARG A 4 -15.11 13.64 16.41
N VAL A 5 -13.93 13.63 15.85
CA VAL A 5 -13.61 12.79 14.71
C VAL A 5 -12.49 11.84 15.13
N VAL A 6 -12.70 10.56 14.91
CA VAL A 6 -11.74 9.54 15.30
C VAL A 6 -11.41 8.66 14.11
N ILE A 7 -10.20 8.10 14.11
CA ILE A 7 -9.78 7.11 13.12
C ILE A 7 -10.20 5.74 13.64
N THR A 8 -11.02 5.04 12.86
CA THR A 8 -11.55 3.72 13.25
C THR A 8 -10.89 2.56 12.53
N GLY A 9 -10.13 2.83 11.49
CA GLY A 9 -9.43 1.78 10.75
C GLY A 9 -8.37 2.38 9.85
N MET A 10 -7.35 1.59 9.54
CA MET A 10 -6.23 2.00 8.73
C MET A 10 -5.86 0.90 7.74
N GLY A 11 -5.33 1.32 6.60
CA GLY A 11 -4.75 0.43 5.62
C GLY A 11 -3.46 1.03 5.07
N ALA A 12 -2.54 0.19 4.66
CA ALA A 12 -1.26 0.65 4.13
C ALA A 12 -0.69 -0.31 3.09
N ILE A 13 -0.16 0.25 2.02
CA ILE A 13 0.69 -0.45 1.06
C ILE A 13 1.98 0.35 0.98
N THR A 14 3.08 -0.23 1.40
CA THR A 14 4.36 0.48 1.53
C THR A 14 5.52 -0.41 1.06
N PRO A 15 6.70 0.17 0.80
CA PRO A 15 7.89 -0.63 0.47
C PRO A 15 8.37 -1.56 1.58
N ILE A 16 7.89 -1.41 2.82
CA ILE A 16 8.29 -2.26 3.94
C ILE A 16 7.13 -3.07 4.52
N GLY A 17 5.98 -3.05 3.88
CA GLY A 17 4.86 -3.87 4.32
C GLY A 17 3.63 -3.64 3.46
N LEU A 18 2.88 -4.71 3.22
CA LEU A 18 1.67 -4.69 2.39
C LEU A 18 0.39 -4.63 3.23
N ASN A 19 0.54 -4.33 4.52
CA ASN A 19 -0.56 -4.09 5.43
C ASN A 19 -0.01 -3.30 6.62
N VAL A 20 -0.90 -2.80 7.47
CA VAL A 20 -0.51 -1.98 8.62
C VAL A 20 0.35 -2.77 9.62
N ALA A 21 0.00 -4.02 9.88
CA ALA A 21 0.73 -4.84 10.86
C ALA A 21 2.19 -5.05 10.45
N ASP A 22 2.42 -5.46 9.20
CA ASP A 22 3.78 -5.67 8.68
C ASP A 22 4.56 -4.36 8.60
N PHE A 23 3.92 -3.29 8.16
CA PHE A 23 4.53 -1.97 8.11
C PHE A 23 5.02 -1.53 9.49
N TRP A 24 4.16 -1.67 10.50
CA TRP A 24 4.49 -1.27 11.87
C TRP A 24 5.62 -2.10 12.46
N GLU A 25 5.58 -3.42 12.28
CA GLU A 25 6.65 -4.31 12.74
C GLU A 25 7.99 -3.94 12.11
N ASN A 26 7.99 -3.65 10.81
CA ASN A 26 9.23 -3.29 10.12
C ASN A 26 9.74 -1.91 10.53
N ILE A 27 8.85 -0.95 10.84
CA ILE A 27 9.26 0.34 11.42
C ILE A 27 9.98 0.12 12.74
N LYS A 28 9.42 -0.70 13.62
CA LYS A 28 10.02 -0.98 14.93
C LYS A 28 11.39 -1.64 14.82
N LYS A 29 11.57 -2.45 13.77
CA LYS A 29 12.85 -3.13 13.52
C LYS A 29 13.88 -2.26 12.81
N GLY A 30 13.50 -1.08 12.36
CA GLY A 30 14.38 -0.19 11.60
C GLY A 30 14.59 -0.64 10.15
N VAL A 31 13.71 -1.46 9.61
CA VAL A 31 13.79 -1.90 8.21
C VAL A 31 13.42 -0.73 7.29
N HIS A 32 14.20 -0.57 6.20
CA HIS A 32 13.85 0.39 5.16
C HIS A 32 13.66 -0.33 3.83
N GLY A 33 12.91 0.31 2.92
CA GLY A 33 12.59 -0.26 1.62
C GLY A 33 13.40 0.33 0.46
N ILE A 34 14.44 1.08 0.75
CA ILE A 34 15.25 1.73 -0.29
C ILE A 34 16.22 0.72 -0.87
N GLY A 35 16.27 0.63 -2.19
CA GLY A 35 17.15 -0.27 -2.89
C GLY A 35 17.31 0.13 -4.35
N PRO A 36 18.07 -0.65 -5.13
CA PRO A 36 18.21 -0.37 -6.57
C PRO A 36 16.87 -0.38 -7.27
N ILE A 37 16.67 0.56 -8.20
CA ILE A 37 15.47 0.61 -9.02
C ILE A 37 15.44 -0.62 -9.93
N THR A 38 14.31 -1.35 -9.93
CA THR A 38 14.13 -2.56 -10.74
C THR A 38 13.13 -2.37 -11.89
N TYR A 39 12.33 -1.30 -11.86
CA TYR A 39 11.26 -1.10 -12.85
C TYR A 39 11.77 -0.69 -14.24
N PHE A 40 12.97 -0.14 -14.31
CA PHE A 40 13.59 0.26 -15.59
C PHE A 40 15.11 0.32 -15.44
N ASP A 41 15.80 0.40 -16.59
CA ASP A 41 17.25 0.53 -16.62
C ASP A 41 17.66 1.94 -16.21
N THR A 42 18.46 2.06 -15.16
CA THR A 42 18.87 3.34 -14.59
C THR A 42 20.26 3.82 -15.07
N THR A 43 20.85 3.15 -16.06
CA THR A 43 22.20 3.42 -16.52
C THR A 43 22.44 4.90 -16.85
N ASP A 44 21.45 5.54 -17.50
CA ASP A 44 21.54 6.93 -17.93
C ASP A 44 20.98 7.93 -16.92
N TYR A 45 20.63 7.48 -15.71
CA TYR A 45 20.03 8.33 -14.70
C TYR A 45 20.96 8.52 -13.51
N LYS A 46 20.88 9.71 -12.91
CA LYS A 46 21.65 10.00 -11.69
C LYS A 46 21.09 9.26 -10.48
N ALA A 47 19.77 9.23 -10.36
CA ALA A 47 19.10 8.50 -9.27
C ALA A 47 19.01 7.03 -9.64
N LYS A 48 19.54 6.17 -8.79
CA LYS A 48 19.56 4.73 -9.01
C LYS A 48 18.84 3.96 -7.89
N LEU A 49 18.44 4.65 -6.83
CA LEU A 49 17.78 4.06 -5.68
C LEU A 49 16.37 4.60 -5.55
N ALA A 50 15.45 3.74 -5.14
CA ALA A 50 14.08 4.12 -4.84
C ALA A 50 13.51 3.13 -3.82
N ALA A 51 12.42 3.53 -3.17
CA ALA A 51 11.67 2.64 -2.31
C ALA A 51 10.49 2.10 -3.12
N GLU A 52 10.63 0.87 -3.60
CA GLU A 52 9.61 0.21 -4.42
C GLU A 52 8.78 -0.74 -3.58
N VAL A 53 7.47 -0.82 -3.86
CA VAL A 53 6.61 -1.83 -3.25
C VAL A 53 6.89 -3.17 -3.93
N LYS A 54 7.18 -4.18 -3.14
CA LYS A 54 7.53 -5.52 -3.63
C LYS A 54 6.52 -6.55 -3.15
N GLY A 55 6.29 -7.56 -3.98
CA GLY A 55 5.40 -8.66 -3.62
C GLY A 55 3.92 -8.32 -3.69
N PHE A 56 3.56 -7.16 -4.22
CA PHE A 56 2.16 -6.77 -4.35
C PHE A 56 1.48 -7.54 -5.47
N ASP A 57 0.38 -8.21 -5.16
CA ASP A 57 -0.45 -8.90 -6.15
C ASP A 57 -1.86 -8.30 -6.12
N ALA A 58 -2.17 -7.51 -7.15
CA ALA A 58 -3.46 -6.84 -7.25
C ALA A 58 -4.64 -7.82 -7.26
N LYS A 59 -4.43 -9.05 -7.71
CA LYS A 59 -5.48 -10.07 -7.78
C LYS A 59 -6.03 -10.45 -6.40
N GLN A 60 -5.27 -10.21 -5.33
CA GLN A 60 -5.73 -10.47 -3.97
C GLN A 60 -6.77 -9.45 -3.50
N TYR A 61 -6.86 -8.29 -4.17
CA TYR A 61 -7.69 -7.16 -3.73
C TYR A 61 -8.78 -6.79 -4.71
N MET A 62 -8.65 -7.21 -5.96
CA MET A 62 -9.59 -6.85 -7.03
C MET A 62 -9.56 -7.93 -8.11
N ASP A 63 -10.59 -7.95 -8.98
CA ASP A 63 -10.60 -8.92 -10.07
C ASP A 63 -9.51 -8.58 -11.11
N PRO A 64 -9.01 -9.59 -11.86
CA PRO A 64 -7.90 -9.36 -12.80
C PRO A 64 -8.25 -8.36 -13.91
N LYS A 65 -9.51 -8.28 -14.30
CA LYS A 65 -9.95 -7.36 -15.36
C LYS A 65 -9.85 -5.91 -14.89
N SER A 66 -10.32 -5.62 -13.67
CA SER A 66 -10.19 -4.31 -13.06
C SER A 66 -8.71 -3.95 -12.83
N ALA A 67 -7.92 -4.90 -12.37
CA ALA A 67 -6.49 -4.69 -12.11
C ALA A 67 -5.76 -4.25 -13.38
N ARG A 68 -6.06 -4.87 -14.52
CA ARG A 68 -5.41 -4.52 -15.79
C ARG A 68 -5.74 -3.13 -16.29
N ARG A 69 -6.85 -2.54 -15.83
CA ARG A 69 -7.29 -1.20 -16.23
C ARG A 69 -6.78 -0.11 -15.30
N MET A 70 -6.19 -0.49 -14.18
CA MET A 70 -5.68 0.46 -13.17
C MET A 70 -4.17 0.58 -13.25
N GLU A 71 -3.68 1.80 -13.06
CA GLU A 71 -2.28 2.01 -12.80
C GLU A 71 -1.95 1.56 -11.37
N GLN A 72 -0.66 1.33 -11.10
CA GLN A 72 -0.24 0.74 -9.84
C GLN A 72 -0.65 1.58 -8.62
N PHE A 73 -0.56 2.92 -8.73
CA PHE A 73 -0.97 3.77 -7.62
C PHE A 73 -2.46 3.61 -7.27
N SER A 74 -3.31 3.39 -8.29
CA SER A 74 -4.74 3.13 -8.07
C SER A 74 -4.96 1.77 -7.41
N GLN A 75 -4.19 0.77 -7.82
CA GLN A 75 -4.23 -0.57 -7.19
C GLN A 75 -3.87 -0.48 -5.70
N PHE A 76 -2.83 0.29 -5.37
CA PHE A 76 -2.42 0.50 -3.99
C PHE A 76 -3.52 1.18 -3.18
N ALA A 77 -4.14 2.21 -3.74
CA ALA A 77 -5.22 2.94 -3.07
C ALA A 77 -6.40 2.03 -2.77
N VAL A 78 -6.81 1.19 -3.73
CA VAL A 78 -7.90 0.24 -3.53
C VAL A 78 -7.55 -0.79 -2.46
N ALA A 79 -6.35 -1.35 -2.51
CA ALA A 79 -5.91 -2.36 -1.54
C ALA A 79 -5.87 -1.78 -0.12
N ALA A 80 -5.28 -0.61 0.05
CA ALA A 80 -5.21 0.05 1.36
C ALA A 80 -6.59 0.43 1.87
N THR A 81 -7.47 0.89 0.99
CA THR A 81 -8.85 1.23 1.36
C THR A 81 -9.60 0.00 1.86
N LYS A 82 -9.44 -1.13 1.19
CA LYS A 82 -10.09 -2.38 1.62
C LYS A 82 -9.62 -2.81 3.01
N GLU A 83 -8.33 -2.72 3.27
CA GLU A 83 -7.80 -3.02 4.61
C GLU A 83 -8.39 -2.09 5.66
N ALA A 84 -8.45 -0.79 5.36
CA ALA A 84 -9.00 0.20 6.29
C ALA A 84 -10.47 -0.06 6.60
N ILE A 85 -11.27 -0.41 5.59
CA ILE A 85 -12.69 -0.73 5.75
C ILE A 85 -12.86 -1.97 6.63
N GLU A 86 -12.07 -3.02 6.38
CA GLU A 86 -12.11 -4.25 7.17
C GLU A 86 -11.67 -3.99 8.61
N ASP A 87 -10.61 -3.21 8.79
CA ASP A 87 -10.10 -2.87 10.12
C ASP A 87 -11.14 -2.07 10.92
N ALA A 88 -11.83 -1.14 10.28
CA ALA A 88 -12.87 -0.33 10.90
C ALA A 88 -14.18 -1.10 11.08
N LYS A 89 -14.32 -2.27 10.45
CA LYS A 89 -15.54 -3.10 10.46
C LYS A 89 -16.76 -2.31 9.99
N LEU A 90 -16.57 -1.52 8.92
CA LEU A 90 -17.64 -0.75 8.34
C LEU A 90 -18.63 -1.64 7.62
N ASP A 91 -19.92 -1.34 7.79
CA ASP A 91 -20.99 -2.00 7.06
C ASP A 91 -21.26 -1.22 5.76
N MET A 92 -20.73 -1.72 4.65
CA MET A 92 -20.83 -1.06 3.36
C MET A 92 -22.20 -1.22 2.70
N SER A 93 -23.11 -1.97 3.31
CA SER A 93 -24.48 -2.10 2.82
C SER A 93 -25.39 -0.93 3.22
N LYS A 94 -24.90 -0.06 4.08
CA LYS A 94 -25.67 1.10 4.58
C LYS A 94 -25.25 2.39 3.91
#